data_d041de3c32b958d608529d44e980f05a
#
_entry.id   d041de3c32b958d608529d44e980f05a
#
_cell.length_a   1.000
_cell.length_b   1.000
_cell.length_c   1.000
_cell.angle_alpha   90.00
_cell.angle_beta   90.00
_cell.angle_gamma   90.00
#
_symmetry.space_group_name_H-M   'P 1'
#
loop_
_entity.id
_entity.type
_entity.pdbx_description
1 polymer ?
#
loop_
_entity_poly.entity_id
_entity_poly.type
_entity_poly.pdbx_seq_one_letter_code
_entity_poly.pdbx_strand_id
1 'polypeptide(L)'
;MLPRRLRLVASGPAPAGAPEPTHARAGEGAADPALLDAYSQAVIGVVDRVGPAVVSLGVPGPGGTRGVGSGVAITPDGYVLTNSHVVGGTRAVEVGFTDGRRAEGRVVGDDPATDLALVRVGASDLAFAALAAGAPRPGQLGVAIGNPLGFESTVSAGVISAVGRALRGRDGRLIENVIQHTAPLNPGSSGGPLVDSRGLVLGVNTAIIALAQGIGFAIPATTASWVVPRLLTEGRVRRGWLGLAGRTRPLARAQARRLELAADSAVEVLQVVPGGPAERAGLRTGDWIVGIGETAVAGIDDLHRALTEWPPGREAPLALVRGEERLRLGVVPADAPRAGREGEAPARAGT
;
A
#
# COMPACT_ATOMS: atom_id res chain seq x y z
N MET A 1 -35.10 21.87 12.44
CA MET A 1 -35.48 20.52 12.89
C MET A 1 -34.30 19.91 13.60
N LEU A 2 -34.28 19.89 14.94
CA LEU A 2 -33.16 19.39 15.77
C LEU A 2 -33.30 17.87 15.95
N PRO A 3 -32.22 17.10 15.98
CA PRO A 3 -32.28 15.66 16.15
C PRO A 3 -32.66 15.30 17.60
N ARG A 4 -33.55 14.34 17.73
CA ARG A 4 -34.02 13.76 18.99
C ARG A 4 -32.85 13.16 19.78
N ARG A 5 -32.64 13.64 20.99
CA ARG A 5 -31.74 13.03 21.99
C ARG A 5 -32.34 11.69 22.42
N LEU A 6 -31.54 10.62 22.29
CA LEU A 6 -31.80 9.35 22.93
C LEU A 6 -31.75 9.56 24.45
N ARG A 7 -32.92 9.36 25.13
CA ARG A 7 -32.97 9.26 26.60
C ARG A 7 -32.64 7.84 26.99
N LEU A 8 -31.58 7.68 27.79
CA LEU A 8 -31.40 6.46 28.57
C LEU A 8 -32.60 6.34 29.53
N VAL A 9 -33.32 5.22 29.47
CA VAL A 9 -34.34 4.86 30.41
C VAL A 9 -33.61 4.41 31.69
N ALA A 10 -33.68 5.20 32.74
CA ALA A 10 -33.20 4.79 34.05
C ALA A 10 -34.11 3.65 34.56
N SER A 11 -33.53 2.51 34.84
CA SER A 11 -34.16 1.39 35.51
C SER A 11 -34.62 1.85 36.92
N GLY A 12 -35.90 1.67 37.23
CA GLY A 12 -36.46 1.90 38.55
C GLY A 12 -35.86 0.98 39.63
N PRO A 13 -36.10 1.28 40.92
CA PRO A 13 -35.49 0.51 41.99
C PRO A 13 -35.94 -0.96 41.94
N ALA A 14 -34.96 -1.87 42.07
CA ALA A 14 -35.18 -3.31 42.10
C ALA A 14 -35.99 -3.68 43.39
N PRO A 15 -36.86 -4.71 43.32
CA PRO A 15 -37.55 -5.19 44.53
C PRO A 15 -36.56 -5.82 45.51
N ALA A 16 -36.72 -5.45 46.79
CA ALA A 16 -35.90 -6.01 47.87
C ALA A 16 -36.19 -7.51 48.04
N GLY A 17 -35.14 -8.33 47.91
CA GLY A 17 -35.23 -9.77 48.20
C GLY A 17 -34.73 -10.72 47.15
N ALA A 18 -34.14 -10.26 46.04
CA ALA A 18 -33.45 -11.17 45.13
C ALA A 18 -32.04 -11.49 45.65
N PRO A 19 -31.59 -12.79 45.69
CA PRO A 19 -30.24 -13.11 46.02
C PRO A 19 -29.28 -12.46 45.03
N GLU A 20 -28.24 -11.79 45.50
CA GLU A 20 -27.18 -11.26 44.65
C GLU A 20 -26.64 -12.37 43.76
N PRO A 21 -26.45 -12.16 42.47
CA PRO A 21 -25.76 -13.12 41.63
C PRO A 21 -24.34 -13.21 42.17
N THR A 22 -23.96 -14.37 42.70
CA THR A 22 -22.57 -14.70 43.02
C THR A 22 -21.80 -14.63 41.74
N HIS A 23 -21.11 -13.50 41.52
CA HIS A 23 -20.09 -13.44 40.47
C HIS A 23 -19.02 -14.44 40.88
N ALA A 24 -19.06 -15.62 40.26
CA ALA A 24 -17.90 -16.49 40.23
C ALA A 24 -16.75 -15.62 39.72
N ARG A 25 -15.78 -15.35 40.58
CA ARG A 25 -14.49 -14.79 40.14
C ARG A 25 -13.98 -15.75 39.10
N ALA A 26 -14.09 -15.32 37.79
CA ALA A 26 -13.35 -15.95 36.73
C ALA A 26 -11.90 -15.88 37.15
N GLY A 27 -11.31 -17.03 37.50
CA GLY A 27 -9.89 -17.13 37.74
C GLY A 27 -9.19 -16.56 36.52
N GLU A 28 -8.16 -15.76 36.77
CA GLU A 28 -7.20 -15.32 35.74
C GLU A 28 -6.40 -16.54 35.26
N GLY A 29 -7.11 -17.49 34.64
CA GLY A 29 -6.52 -18.58 33.88
C GLY A 29 -6.46 -18.16 32.43
N ALA A 30 -5.27 -18.14 31.85
CA ALA A 30 -5.12 -18.06 30.41
C ALA A 30 -6.16 -19.02 29.77
N ALA A 31 -7.00 -18.52 28.87
CA ALA A 31 -8.01 -19.33 28.22
C ALA A 31 -7.33 -20.57 27.64
N ASP A 32 -7.85 -21.75 27.98
CA ASP A 32 -7.30 -23.02 27.48
C ASP A 32 -7.30 -22.98 25.95
N PRO A 33 -6.13 -23.05 25.28
CA PRO A 33 -6.05 -23.01 23.81
C PRO A 33 -6.94 -24.05 23.13
N ALA A 34 -7.25 -25.17 23.82
CA ALA A 34 -8.13 -26.22 23.32
C ALA A 34 -9.60 -25.77 23.21
N LEU A 35 -10.00 -24.69 23.89
CA LEU A 35 -11.35 -24.13 23.81
C LEU A 35 -11.53 -23.11 22.67
N LEU A 36 -10.45 -22.67 22.02
CA LEU A 36 -10.51 -21.76 20.89
C LEU A 36 -10.73 -22.52 19.58
N ASP A 37 -11.58 -21.99 18.72
CA ASP A 37 -11.73 -22.51 17.37
C ASP A 37 -10.48 -22.24 16.51
N ALA A 38 -10.36 -22.94 15.38
CA ALA A 38 -9.21 -22.82 14.48
C ALA A 38 -9.00 -21.40 13.93
N TYR A 39 -10.08 -20.64 13.77
CA TYR A 39 -10.00 -19.25 13.32
C TYR A 39 -9.39 -18.36 14.40
N SER A 40 -9.91 -18.44 15.63
CA SER A 40 -9.38 -17.69 16.77
C SER A 40 -7.91 -18.01 17.03
N GLN A 41 -7.56 -19.30 16.99
CA GLN A 41 -6.17 -19.75 17.15
C GLN A 41 -5.25 -19.16 16.06
N ALA A 42 -5.70 -19.15 14.80
CA ALA A 42 -4.93 -18.58 13.70
C ALA A 42 -4.70 -17.07 13.87
N VAL A 43 -5.75 -16.32 14.25
CA VAL A 43 -5.65 -14.86 14.44
C VAL A 43 -4.77 -14.52 15.66
N ILE A 44 -4.99 -15.17 16.81
CA ILE A 44 -4.19 -14.97 18.02
C ILE A 44 -2.71 -15.28 17.74
N GLY A 45 -2.43 -16.45 17.15
CA GLY A 45 -1.05 -16.84 16.83
C GLY A 45 -0.34 -15.89 15.86
N VAL A 46 -1.08 -15.21 14.97
CA VAL A 46 -0.54 -14.15 14.11
C VAL A 46 -0.22 -12.90 14.95
N VAL A 47 -1.13 -12.49 15.83
CA VAL A 47 -0.95 -11.30 16.68
C VAL A 47 0.25 -11.48 17.62
N ASP A 48 0.38 -12.62 18.27
CA ASP A 48 1.49 -12.93 19.16
C ASP A 48 2.85 -12.89 18.43
N ARG A 49 2.88 -13.36 17.21
CA ARG A 49 4.11 -13.43 16.39
C ARG A 49 4.48 -12.10 15.77
N VAL A 50 3.52 -11.37 15.21
CA VAL A 50 3.77 -10.18 14.39
C VAL A 50 3.50 -8.88 15.15
N GLY A 51 2.61 -8.90 16.16
CA GLY A 51 2.28 -7.72 16.96
C GLY A 51 3.49 -6.97 17.50
N PRO A 52 4.50 -7.66 18.07
CA PRO A 52 5.72 -7.00 18.54
C PRO A 52 6.55 -6.28 17.46
N ALA A 53 6.37 -6.64 16.19
CA ALA A 53 7.02 -5.97 15.05
C ALA A 53 6.26 -4.73 14.56
N VAL A 54 5.04 -4.50 15.04
CA VAL A 54 4.21 -3.37 14.61
C VAL A 54 4.46 -2.16 15.49
N VAL A 55 4.76 -1.03 14.87
CA VAL A 55 5.08 0.23 15.55
C VAL A 55 4.06 1.33 15.21
N SER A 56 3.94 2.30 16.11
CA SER A 56 3.27 3.57 15.79
C SER A 56 4.27 4.56 15.21
N LEU A 57 3.81 5.39 14.28
CA LEU A 57 4.58 6.46 13.66
C LEU A 57 3.89 7.80 13.88
N GLY A 58 4.54 8.70 14.60
CA GLY A 58 4.08 10.06 14.84
C GLY A 58 4.83 11.05 13.96
N VAL A 59 4.09 11.84 13.17
CA VAL A 59 4.66 12.87 12.30
C VAL A 59 4.23 14.26 12.81
N PRO A 60 5.16 15.19 13.02
CA PRO A 60 4.82 16.58 13.36
C PRO A 60 3.98 17.20 12.24
N GLY A 61 2.85 17.80 12.60
CA GLY A 61 1.97 18.50 11.65
C GLY A 61 2.00 20.02 11.86
N PRO A 62 1.42 20.79 10.93
CA PRO A 62 1.22 22.23 11.10
C PRO A 62 0.44 22.53 12.39
N GLY A 63 0.94 23.43 13.22
CA GLY A 63 0.27 23.81 14.48
C GLY A 63 0.46 22.82 15.63
N GLY A 64 1.43 21.90 15.56
CA GLY A 64 1.71 20.95 16.64
C GLY A 64 0.82 19.70 16.61
N THR A 65 -0.10 19.59 15.69
CA THR A 65 -0.93 18.39 15.49
C THR A 65 -0.06 17.27 14.89
N ARG A 66 -0.04 16.11 15.51
CA ARG A 66 0.70 14.96 14.99
C ARG A 66 -0.19 14.11 14.09
N GLY A 67 0.24 13.90 12.85
CA GLY A 67 -0.28 12.81 12.04
C GLY A 67 0.17 11.48 12.67
N VAL A 68 -0.73 10.48 12.71
CA VAL A 68 -0.44 9.17 13.28
C VAL A 68 -0.68 8.10 12.22
N GLY A 69 0.26 7.16 12.12
CA GLY A 69 0.17 5.96 11.30
C GLY A 69 0.84 4.79 11.99
N SER A 70 0.91 3.69 11.29
CA SER A 70 1.58 2.46 11.74
C SER A 70 2.77 2.15 10.83
N GLY A 71 3.61 1.24 11.28
CA GLY A 71 4.69 0.65 10.51
C GLY A 71 4.93 -0.79 10.94
N VAL A 72 5.69 -1.53 10.16
CA VAL A 72 6.14 -2.88 10.50
C VAL A 72 7.66 -2.97 10.39
N ALA A 73 8.34 -3.41 11.44
CA ALA A 73 9.75 -3.74 11.39
C ALA A 73 9.95 -4.96 10.49
N ILE A 74 10.83 -4.83 9.50
CA ILE A 74 11.12 -5.88 8.51
C ILE A 74 12.53 -6.47 8.68
N THR A 75 13.32 -5.88 9.57
CA THR A 75 14.65 -6.38 9.92
C THR A 75 14.94 -6.16 11.42
N PRO A 76 15.76 -7.03 12.06
CA PRO A 76 16.07 -6.91 13.47
C PRO A 76 16.93 -5.69 13.80
N ASP A 77 17.63 -5.14 12.83
CA ASP A 77 18.50 -3.98 13.00
C ASP A 77 17.78 -2.63 12.85
N GLY A 78 16.42 -2.62 12.69
CA GLY A 78 15.61 -1.42 12.85
C GLY A 78 15.10 -0.77 11.57
N TYR A 79 14.96 -1.51 10.48
CA TYR A 79 14.24 -0.99 9.31
C TYR A 79 12.74 -1.25 9.46
N VAL A 80 11.98 -0.16 9.39
CA VAL A 80 10.51 -0.13 9.48
C VAL A 80 9.93 0.28 8.14
N LEU A 81 9.05 -0.55 7.62
CA LEU A 81 8.28 -0.28 6.40
C LEU A 81 6.95 0.37 6.77
N THR A 82 6.56 1.40 6.02
CA THR A 82 5.32 2.16 6.23
C THR A 82 4.84 2.76 4.90
N ASN A 83 3.80 3.60 4.92
CA ASN A 83 3.37 4.34 3.73
C ASN A 83 4.10 5.67 3.56
N SER A 84 4.25 6.09 2.31
CA SER A 84 4.76 7.40 1.92
C SER A 84 3.90 8.53 2.51
N HIS A 85 2.58 8.42 2.41
CA HIS A 85 1.65 9.42 2.95
C HIS A 85 1.70 9.53 4.48
N VAL A 86 2.13 8.48 5.21
CA VAL A 86 2.32 8.50 6.66
C VAL A 86 3.51 9.37 7.03
N VAL A 87 4.64 9.23 6.34
CA VAL A 87 5.82 10.06 6.61
C VAL A 87 5.67 11.49 6.06
N GLY A 88 4.81 11.70 5.07
CA GLY A 88 4.44 13.04 4.58
C GLY A 88 5.62 13.90 4.12
N GLY A 89 6.70 13.30 3.62
CA GLY A 89 7.90 13.99 3.16
C GLY A 89 8.81 14.53 4.29
N THR A 90 8.54 14.18 5.57
CA THR A 90 9.44 14.54 6.69
C THR A 90 10.69 13.67 6.67
N ARG A 91 11.76 14.15 7.32
CA ARG A 91 13.01 13.40 7.46
C ARG A 91 13.10 12.61 8.76
N ALA A 92 12.28 12.98 9.75
CA ALA A 92 12.27 12.34 11.06
C ALA A 92 10.83 12.09 11.51
N VAL A 93 10.62 10.97 12.20
CA VAL A 93 9.35 10.54 12.77
C VAL A 93 9.58 10.02 14.18
N GLU A 94 8.59 10.12 15.06
CA GLU A 94 8.61 9.44 16.35
C GLU A 94 8.10 8.03 16.16
N VAL A 95 8.83 7.04 16.66
CA VAL A 95 8.46 5.61 16.61
C VAL A 95 8.12 5.13 17.99
N GLY A 96 6.91 4.62 18.18
CA GLY A 96 6.46 4.00 19.43
C GLY A 96 6.34 2.49 19.26
N PHE A 97 6.92 1.75 20.20
CA PHE A 97 6.87 0.29 20.26
C PHE A 97 5.74 -0.19 21.17
N THR A 98 5.30 -1.42 21.00
CA THR A 98 4.23 -2.04 21.79
C THR A 98 4.60 -2.22 23.27
N ASP A 99 5.89 -2.24 23.61
CA ASP A 99 6.42 -2.30 24.98
C ASP A 99 6.49 -0.93 25.67
N GLY A 100 5.98 0.13 25.02
CA GLY A 100 5.96 1.50 25.54
C GLY A 100 7.24 2.30 25.26
N ARG A 101 8.31 1.68 24.74
CA ARG A 101 9.51 2.41 24.32
C ARG A 101 9.18 3.37 23.17
N ARG A 102 9.91 4.48 23.12
CA ARG A 102 9.87 5.43 22.00
C ARG A 102 11.27 5.72 21.51
N ALA A 103 11.41 5.93 20.22
CA ALA A 103 12.67 6.27 19.58
C ALA A 103 12.44 7.25 18.43
N GLU A 104 13.48 7.97 18.05
CA GLU A 104 13.48 8.75 16.82
C GLU A 104 13.79 7.82 15.63
N GLY A 105 12.98 7.92 14.58
CA GLY A 105 13.18 7.24 13.31
C GLY A 105 13.57 8.24 12.22
N ARG A 106 14.58 7.90 11.42
CA ARG A 106 14.99 8.67 10.24
C ARG A 106 14.41 8.05 8.99
N VAL A 107 13.72 8.83 8.17
CA VAL A 107 13.24 8.38 6.85
C VAL A 107 14.44 8.16 5.94
N VAL A 108 14.68 6.92 5.55
CA VAL A 108 15.78 6.48 4.67
C VAL A 108 15.42 6.74 3.22
N GLY A 109 14.17 6.47 2.87
CA GLY A 109 13.69 6.66 1.51
C GLY A 109 12.17 6.66 1.45
N ASP A 110 11.65 7.27 0.40
CA ASP A 110 10.23 7.52 0.17
C ASP A 110 9.90 7.34 -1.31
N ASP A 111 8.84 6.60 -1.58
CA ASP A 111 8.31 6.37 -2.92
C ASP A 111 6.80 6.63 -2.99
N PRO A 112 6.40 7.88 -3.25
CA PRO A 112 4.99 8.26 -3.36
C PRO A 112 4.20 7.50 -4.44
N ALA A 113 4.88 6.98 -5.47
CA ALA A 113 4.20 6.28 -6.56
C ALA A 113 3.67 4.90 -6.16
N THR A 114 4.32 4.22 -5.21
CA THR A 114 3.82 2.98 -4.61
C THR A 114 3.23 3.18 -3.22
N ASP A 115 3.26 4.41 -2.71
CA ASP A 115 2.87 4.74 -1.33
C ASP A 115 3.66 3.93 -0.28
N LEU A 116 4.96 3.72 -0.49
CA LEU A 116 5.85 3.06 0.45
C LEU A 116 6.96 3.99 0.92
N ALA A 117 7.32 3.88 2.19
CA ALA A 117 8.47 4.56 2.79
C ALA A 117 9.23 3.62 3.73
N LEU A 118 10.52 3.88 3.88
CA LEU A 118 11.40 3.14 4.77
C LEU A 118 11.98 4.06 5.82
N VAL A 119 11.82 3.66 7.09
CA VAL A 119 12.32 4.38 8.25
C VAL A 119 13.40 3.54 8.93
N ARG A 120 14.48 4.17 9.37
CA ARG A 120 15.55 3.56 10.16
C ARG A 120 15.44 4.03 11.60
N VAL A 121 15.30 3.10 12.51
CA VAL A 121 15.31 3.37 13.97
C VAL A 121 16.64 2.94 14.54
N GLY A 122 17.20 3.72 15.46
CA GLY A 122 18.44 3.40 16.16
C GLY A 122 18.22 2.36 17.27
N ALA A 123 17.64 1.20 16.93
CA ALA A 123 17.40 0.09 17.85
C ALA A 123 17.93 -1.21 17.22
N SER A 124 18.39 -2.12 18.07
CA SER A 124 18.82 -3.48 17.73
C SER A 124 17.87 -4.50 18.35
N ASP A 125 17.91 -5.70 17.83
CA ASP A 125 17.15 -6.86 18.35
C ASP A 125 15.62 -6.64 18.34
N LEU A 126 15.12 -5.90 17.34
CA LEU A 126 13.70 -5.73 17.16
C LEU A 126 13.04 -7.03 16.69
N ALA A 127 11.85 -7.29 17.24
CA ALA A 127 10.95 -8.22 16.59
C ALA A 127 10.64 -7.71 15.17
N PHE A 128 10.67 -8.58 14.18
CA PHE A 128 10.43 -8.23 12.79
C PHE A 128 9.54 -9.25 12.08
N ALA A 129 8.88 -8.84 11.00
CA ALA A 129 8.02 -9.68 10.20
C ALA A 129 8.59 -9.88 8.80
N ALA A 130 8.55 -11.12 8.31
CA ALA A 130 9.02 -11.45 6.98
C ALA A 130 7.97 -11.10 5.91
N LEU A 131 8.43 -10.59 4.76
CA LEU A 131 7.60 -10.34 3.59
C LEU A 131 7.25 -11.65 2.87
N ALA A 132 6.00 -11.80 2.43
CA ALA A 132 5.59 -12.91 1.59
C ALA A 132 6.23 -12.80 0.20
N ALA A 133 6.78 -13.90 -0.31
CA ALA A 133 7.43 -13.94 -1.61
C ALA A 133 6.46 -13.90 -2.80
N GLY A 134 5.20 -14.30 -2.60
CA GLY A 134 4.19 -14.43 -3.66
C GLY A 134 2.96 -13.58 -3.41
N ALA A 135 2.19 -13.36 -4.48
CA ALA A 135 0.90 -12.67 -4.39
C ALA A 135 -0.11 -13.51 -3.60
N PRO A 136 -0.93 -12.89 -2.75
CA PRO A 136 -2.00 -13.61 -2.05
C PRO A 136 -3.10 -14.04 -3.02
N ARG A 137 -3.92 -15.00 -2.58
CA ARG A 137 -5.04 -15.52 -3.36
C ARG A 137 -6.36 -14.97 -2.83
N PRO A 138 -7.31 -14.58 -3.69
CA PRO A 138 -8.67 -14.27 -3.27
C PRO A 138 -9.26 -15.40 -2.41
N GLY A 139 -9.94 -15.03 -1.31
CA GLY A 139 -10.44 -15.96 -0.30
C GLY A 139 -9.44 -16.30 0.82
N GLN A 140 -8.17 -15.99 0.69
CA GLN A 140 -7.16 -16.17 1.75
C GLN A 140 -7.45 -15.27 2.95
N LEU A 141 -7.24 -15.80 4.17
CA LEU A 141 -7.29 -15.00 5.41
C LEU A 141 -6.25 -13.87 5.36
N GLY A 142 -6.69 -12.67 5.69
CA GLY A 142 -5.84 -11.50 5.90
C GLY A 142 -6.11 -10.90 7.27
N VAL A 143 -5.08 -10.74 8.09
CA VAL A 143 -5.14 -10.08 9.39
C VAL A 143 -4.42 -8.75 9.27
N ALA A 144 -5.15 -7.66 9.46
CA ALA A 144 -4.58 -6.31 9.49
C ALA A 144 -4.23 -5.93 10.94
N ILE A 145 -2.99 -5.49 11.14
CA ILE A 145 -2.49 -5.08 12.46
C ILE A 145 -2.03 -3.63 12.35
N GLY A 146 -2.52 -2.77 13.24
CA GLY A 146 -2.09 -1.38 13.36
C GLY A 146 -1.76 -1.04 14.81
N ASN A 147 -1.00 0.04 15.01
CA ASN A 147 -0.71 0.58 16.34
C ASN A 147 -0.90 2.10 16.34
N PRO A 148 -2.15 2.58 16.15
CA PRO A 148 -2.41 4.01 15.94
C PRO A 148 -2.07 4.88 17.14
N LEU A 149 -2.11 4.34 18.36
CA LEU A 149 -1.91 5.11 19.61
C LEU A 149 -0.59 4.77 20.32
N GLY A 150 0.15 3.75 19.86
CA GLY A 150 1.43 3.36 20.45
C GLY A 150 1.33 2.56 21.75
N PHE A 151 0.12 2.21 22.20
CA PHE A 151 -0.09 1.49 23.46
C PHE A 151 -0.64 0.07 23.28
N GLU A 152 -1.49 -0.11 22.26
CA GLU A 152 -2.12 -1.40 21.96
C GLU A 152 -2.29 -1.58 20.46
N SER A 153 -1.96 -2.79 20.00
CA SER A 153 -2.20 -3.17 18.61
C SER A 153 -3.70 -3.30 18.32
N THR A 154 -4.18 -2.61 17.32
CA THR A 154 -5.53 -2.82 16.80
C THR A 154 -5.48 -3.93 15.75
N VAL A 155 -6.26 -4.97 15.98
CA VAL A 155 -6.33 -6.16 15.11
C VAL A 155 -7.68 -6.23 14.44
N SER A 156 -7.69 -6.48 13.14
CA SER A 156 -8.88 -6.81 12.40
C SER A 156 -8.59 -7.92 11.39
N ALA A 157 -9.56 -8.78 11.15
CA ALA A 157 -9.40 -9.90 10.22
C ALA A 157 -10.47 -9.87 9.14
N GLY A 158 -10.13 -10.41 7.99
CA GLY A 158 -11.00 -10.52 6.83
C GLY A 158 -10.39 -11.43 5.78
N VAL A 159 -10.86 -11.32 4.55
CA VAL A 159 -10.35 -12.09 3.43
C VAL A 159 -9.80 -11.18 2.33
N ILE A 160 -8.83 -11.69 1.60
CA ILE A 160 -8.38 -11.07 0.36
C ILE A 160 -9.53 -11.15 -0.65
N SER A 161 -10.02 -10.00 -1.11
CA SER A 161 -11.13 -9.94 -2.06
C SER A 161 -10.66 -9.94 -3.50
N ALA A 162 -9.56 -9.23 -3.78
CA ALA A 162 -8.97 -9.12 -5.10
C ALA A 162 -7.50 -8.68 -5.02
N VAL A 163 -6.76 -8.92 -6.09
CA VAL A 163 -5.39 -8.44 -6.31
C VAL A 163 -5.30 -7.67 -7.61
N GLY A 164 -4.23 -6.90 -7.81
CA GLY A 164 -4.01 -6.14 -9.05
C GLY A 164 -5.02 -4.99 -9.27
N ARG A 165 -5.63 -4.46 -8.19
CA ARG A 165 -6.50 -3.29 -8.26
C ARG A 165 -5.69 -2.01 -8.36
N ALA A 166 -6.32 -0.95 -8.80
CA ALA A 166 -5.76 0.39 -8.77
C ALA A 166 -6.58 1.27 -7.82
N LEU A 167 -5.89 2.08 -7.04
CA LEU A 167 -6.45 2.99 -6.06
C LEU A 167 -5.97 4.41 -6.36
N ARG A 168 -6.87 5.38 -6.36
CA ARG A 168 -6.50 6.78 -6.43
C ARG A 168 -6.17 7.32 -5.04
N GLY A 169 -4.92 7.70 -4.83
CA GLY A 169 -4.45 8.32 -3.59
C GLY A 169 -5.10 9.70 -3.33
N ARG A 170 -4.89 10.24 -2.14
CA ARG A 170 -5.43 11.55 -1.73
C ARG A 170 -4.91 12.71 -2.58
N ASP A 171 -3.71 12.59 -3.10
CA ASP A 171 -3.05 13.53 -4.02
C ASP A 171 -3.48 13.36 -5.49
N GLY A 172 -4.48 12.50 -5.74
CA GLY A 172 -4.99 12.21 -7.07
C GLY A 172 -4.16 11.22 -7.88
N ARG A 173 -3.00 10.75 -7.37
CA ARG A 173 -2.18 9.74 -8.04
C ARG A 173 -2.85 8.38 -8.03
N LEU A 174 -2.58 7.62 -9.06
CA LEU A 174 -3.00 6.23 -9.15
C LEU A 174 -1.92 5.36 -8.52
N ILE A 175 -2.28 4.66 -7.44
CA ILE A 175 -1.49 3.60 -6.83
C ILE A 175 -1.98 2.29 -7.43
N GLU A 176 -1.13 1.63 -8.15
CA GLU A 176 -1.48 0.44 -8.92
C GLU A 176 -1.10 -0.83 -8.16
N ASN A 177 -1.61 -1.98 -8.63
CA ASN A 177 -1.33 -3.30 -8.07
C ASN A 177 -1.63 -3.40 -6.57
N VAL A 178 -2.76 -2.85 -6.08
CA VAL A 178 -3.12 -2.98 -4.68
C VAL A 178 -3.91 -4.27 -4.42
N ILE A 179 -3.73 -4.81 -3.20
CA ILE A 179 -4.57 -5.87 -2.64
C ILE A 179 -5.83 -5.21 -2.09
N GLN A 180 -7.01 -5.73 -2.46
CA GLN A 180 -8.28 -5.41 -1.83
C GLN A 180 -8.63 -6.50 -0.81
N HIS A 181 -9.05 -6.12 0.39
CA HIS A 181 -9.42 -7.04 1.47
C HIS A 181 -10.62 -6.51 2.27
N THR A 182 -11.24 -7.40 3.07
CA THR A 182 -12.40 -7.06 3.91
C THR A 182 -12.06 -6.80 5.37
N ALA A 183 -10.80 -6.95 5.80
CA ALA A 183 -10.39 -6.60 7.16
C ALA A 183 -10.65 -5.10 7.40
N PRO A 184 -11.46 -4.72 8.40
CA PRO A 184 -11.74 -3.31 8.69
C PRO A 184 -10.46 -2.56 9.02
N LEU A 185 -10.29 -1.37 8.43
CA LEU A 185 -9.19 -0.47 8.74
C LEU A 185 -9.73 0.78 9.43
N ASN A 186 -9.04 1.24 10.46
CA ASN A 186 -9.31 2.48 11.15
C ASN A 186 -8.24 3.53 10.83
N PRO A 187 -8.51 4.82 11.05
CA PRO A 187 -7.48 5.87 10.98
C PRO A 187 -6.29 5.49 11.87
N GLY A 188 -5.07 5.59 11.30
CA GLY A 188 -3.84 5.16 11.94
C GLY A 188 -3.42 3.71 11.66
N SER A 189 -4.26 2.88 11.05
CA SER A 189 -3.85 1.53 10.58
C SER A 189 -2.99 1.58 9.30
N SER A 190 -2.99 2.72 8.59
CA SER A 190 -2.12 2.91 7.40
C SER A 190 -0.65 2.75 7.79
N GLY A 191 0.10 2.01 6.97
CA GLY A 191 1.50 1.65 7.19
C GLY A 191 1.70 0.37 7.99
N GLY A 192 0.69 -0.11 8.71
CA GLY A 192 0.72 -1.41 9.40
C GLY A 192 0.59 -2.58 8.41
N PRO A 193 1.02 -3.80 8.82
CA PRO A 193 1.00 -4.96 7.95
C PRO A 193 -0.41 -5.55 7.77
N LEU A 194 -0.66 -6.10 6.58
CA LEU A 194 -1.65 -7.13 6.30
C LEU A 194 -0.93 -8.46 6.24
N VAL A 195 -1.26 -9.41 7.11
CA VAL A 195 -0.52 -10.68 7.24
C VAL A 195 -1.40 -11.90 6.99
N ASP A 196 -0.78 -13.02 6.59
CA ASP A 196 -1.47 -14.31 6.45
C ASP A 196 -1.48 -15.08 7.78
N SER A 197 -2.16 -16.24 7.82
CA SER A 197 -2.24 -17.12 8.99
C SER A 197 -0.89 -17.66 9.49
N ARG A 198 0.17 -17.55 8.68
CA ARG A 198 1.54 -17.95 9.05
C ARG A 198 2.34 -16.79 9.63
N GLY A 199 1.81 -15.55 9.61
CA GLY A 199 2.49 -14.34 10.04
C GLY A 199 3.39 -13.72 8.96
N LEU A 200 3.24 -14.13 7.68
CA LEU A 200 3.94 -13.48 6.58
C LEU A 200 3.20 -12.22 6.15
N VAL A 201 3.91 -11.13 5.96
CA VAL A 201 3.35 -9.86 5.49
C VAL A 201 2.95 -9.99 4.03
N LEU A 202 1.65 -9.97 3.75
CA LEU A 202 1.07 -9.97 2.41
C LEU A 202 1.17 -8.59 1.77
N GLY A 203 1.10 -7.54 2.59
CA GLY A 203 1.18 -6.15 2.14
C GLY A 203 1.16 -5.15 3.29
N VAL A 204 1.25 -3.88 2.94
CA VAL A 204 1.19 -2.73 3.85
C VAL A 204 -0.16 -2.03 3.67
N ASN A 205 -0.98 -1.99 4.72
CA ASN A 205 -2.30 -1.34 4.69
C ASN A 205 -2.16 0.13 4.33
N THR A 206 -2.94 0.64 3.38
CA THR A 206 -2.78 2.01 2.90
C THR A 206 -4.04 2.86 3.02
N ALA A 207 -5.10 2.55 2.36
CA ALA A 207 -6.24 3.46 2.25
C ALA A 207 -7.55 2.82 2.66
N ILE A 208 -8.44 3.68 3.09
CA ILE A 208 -9.87 3.40 3.30
C ILE A 208 -10.64 4.27 2.31
N ILE A 209 -11.56 3.68 1.58
CA ILE A 209 -12.59 4.46 0.90
C ILE A 209 -13.59 4.85 1.99
N ALA A 210 -13.57 6.10 2.42
CA ALA A 210 -14.33 6.59 3.59
C ALA A 210 -15.86 6.34 3.54
N LEU A 211 -16.40 6.05 2.36
CA LEU A 211 -17.82 5.77 2.14
C LEU A 211 -18.12 4.28 1.88
N ALA A 212 -17.11 3.41 1.84
CA ALA A 212 -17.28 1.98 1.57
C ALA A 212 -16.82 1.16 2.79
N GLN A 213 -17.76 0.83 3.67
CA GLN A 213 -17.51 -0.09 4.78
C GLN A 213 -17.11 -1.48 4.26
N GLY A 214 -16.10 -2.10 4.89
CA GLY A 214 -15.65 -3.45 4.53
C GLY A 214 -14.75 -3.51 3.28
N ILE A 215 -14.19 -2.39 2.82
CA ILE A 215 -13.19 -2.35 1.77
C ILE A 215 -11.90 -1.71 2.28
N GLY A 216 -10.89 -2.52 2.48
CA GLY A 216 -9.52 -2.11 2.77
C GLY A 216 -8.60 -2.35 1.58
N PHE A 217 -7.49 -1.63 1.54
CA PHE A 217 -6.44 -1.80 0.53
C PHE A 217 -5.07 -1.92 1.20
N ALA A 218 -4.19 -2.70 0.57
CA ALA A 218 -2.80 -2.83 0.99
C ALA A 218 -1.86 -2.86 -0.22
N ILE A 219 -0.68 -2.27 -0.08
CA ILE A 219 0.39 -2.36 -1.07
C ILE A 219 1.03 -3.73 -0.94
N PRO A 220 1.15 -4.54 -2.00
CA PRO A 220 1.66 -5.90 -1.91
C PRO A 220 3.09 -5.99 -1.38
N ALA A 221 3.39 -7.05 -0.63
CA ALA A 221 4.75 -7.38 -0.22
C ALA A 221 5.69 -7.60 -1.42
N THR A 222 5.17 -8.10 -2.53
CA THR A 222 5.93 -8.24 -3.79
C THR A 222 6.38 -6.88 -4.33
N THR A 223 5.55 -5.83 -4.20
CA THR A 223 5.95 -4.44 -4.51
C THR A 223 7.01 -3.97 -3.52
N ALA A 224 6.82 -4.18 -2.21
CA ALA A 224 7.80 -3.80 -1.20
C ALA A 224 9.17 -4.47 -1.42
N SER A 225 9.19 -5.73 -1.84
CA SER A 225 10.43 -6.49 -2.08
C SER A 225 11.35 -5.90 -3.15
N TRP A 226 10.81 -5.20 -4.14
CA TRP A 226 11.64 -4.51 -5.13
C TRP A 226 11.83 -3.01 -4.84
N VAL A 227 10.94 -2.39 -4.07
CA VAL A 227 11.05 -0.97 -3.67
C VAL A 227 12.09 -0.79 -2.56
N VAL A 228 12.04 -1.61 -1.50
CA VAL A 228 12.90 -1.48 -0.31
C VAL A 228 14.40 -1.42 -0.64
N PRO A 229 14.98 -2.30 -1.47
CA PRO A 229 16.39 -2.20 -1.84
C PRO A 229 16.76 -0.86 -2.48
N ARG A 230 15.87 -0.28 -3.29
CA ARG A 230 16.09 1.02 -3.94
C ARG A 230 15.99 2.18 -2.97
N LEU A 231 15.06 2.12 -2.02
CA LEU A 231 14.99 3.10 -0.94
C LEU A 231 16.24 3.07 -0.04
N LEU A 232 16.79 1.88 0.19
CA LEU A 232 18.04 1.70 0.96
C LEU A 232 19.24 2.31 0.26
N THR A 233 19.38 2.09 -1.04
CA THR A 233 20.58 2.48 -1.80
C THR A 233 20.52 3.91 -2.34
N GLU A 234 19.35 4.38 -2.76
CA GLU A 234 19.17 5.64 -3.46
C GLU A 234 18.25 6.64 -2.73
N GLY A 235 17.60 6.20 -1.64
CA GLY A 235 16.59 7.00 -0.92
C GLY A 235 15.29 7.23 -1.70
N ARG A 236 15.20 6.72 -2.92
CA ARG A 236 14.04 6.86 -3.82
C ARG A 236 14.02 5.78 -4.87
N VAL A 237 12.87 5.59 -5.50
CA VAL A 237 12.78 4.77 -6.71
C VAL A 237 12.84 5.68 -7.93
N ARG A 238 13.89 5.55 -8.73
CA ARG A 238 13.95 6.22 -10.05
C ARG A 238 13.09 5.45 -11.02
N ARG A 239 12.25 6.14 -11.76
CA ARG A 239 11.44 5.56 -12.84
C ARG A 239 11.60 6.39 -14.09
N GLY A 240 11.77 5.71 -15.20
CA GLY A 240 11.58 6.35 -16.50
C GLY A 240 10.13 6.78 -16.64
N TRP A 241 9.91 8.06 -16.89
CA TRP A 241 8.59 8.63 -17.12
C TRP A 241 8.31 8.75 -18.62
N LEU A 242 7.19 8.19 -19.05
CA LEU A 242 6.74 8.30 -20.44
C LEU A 242 5.84 9.51 -20.69
N GLY A 243 5.20 10.03 -19.67
CA GLY A 243 4.21 11.10 -19.84
C GLY A 243 2.90 10.58 -20.40
N LEU A 244 2.39 9.49 -19.87
CA LEU A 244 1.09 8.95 -20.23
C LEU A 244 0.33 8.48 -18.98
N ALA A 245 -0.98 8.40 -19.08
CA ALA A 245 -1.83 7.65 -18.17
C ALA A 245 -2.38 6.43 -18.92
N GLY A 246 -2.38 5.28 -18.30
CA GLY A 246 -2.84 4.04 -18.88
C GLY A 246 -3.61 3.18 -17.90
N ARG A 247 -4.20 2.11 -18.40
CA ARG A 247 -4.81 1.06 -17.59
C ARG A 247 -4.53 -0.31 -18.20
N THR A 248 -4.45 -1.32 -17.35
CA THR A 248 -4.43 -2.71 -17.81
C THR A 248 -5.79 -3.08 -18.39
N ARG A 249 -5.80 -3.66 -19.58
CA ARG A 249 -7.00 -4.09 -20.29
C ARG A 249 -6.84 -5.50 -20.83
N PRO A 250 -7.82 -6.40 -20.60
CA PRO A 250 -7.83 -7.71 -21.24
C PRO A 250 -7.98 -7.60 -22.74
N LEU A 251 -7.29 -8.45 -23.47
CA LEU A 251 -7.39 -8.62 -24.90
C LEU A 251 -8.33 -9.78 -25.24
N ALA A 252 -9.14 -9.61 -26.30
CA ALA A 252 -9.87 -10.74 -26.83
C ALA A 252 -8.90 -11.81 -27.36
N ARG A 253 -9.08 -13.07 -26.98
CA ARG A 253 -8.17 -14.18 -27.39
C ARG A 253 -7.96 -14.27 -28.90
N ALA A 254 -9.00 -13.96 -29.68
CA ALA A 254 -8.92 -13.92 -31.15
C ALA A 254 -7.98 -12.79 -31.62
N GLN A 255 -8.04 -11.61 -30.98
CA GLN A 255 -7.20 -10.46 -31.29
C GLN A 255 -5.74 -10.73 -30.87
N ALA A 256 -5.50 -11.27 -29.67
CA ALA A 256 -4.17 -11.63 -29.21
C ALA A 256 -3.48 -12.62 -30.14
N ARG A 257 -4.22 -13.64 -30.59
CA ARG A 257 -3.71 -14.63 -31.58
C ARG A 257 -3.43 -14.01 -32.94
N ARG A 258 -4.35 -13.20 -33.47
CA ARG A 258 -4.16 -12.53 -34.77
C ARG A 258 -2.95 -11.61 -34.79
N LEU A 259 -2.69 -10.95 -33.66
CA LEU A 259 -1.57 -10.03 -33.48
C LEU A 259 -0.31 -10.70 -32.91
N GLU A 260 -0.33 -12.03 -32.76
CA GLU A 260 0.78 -12.83 -32.21
C GLU A 260 1.34 -12.23 -30.89
N LEU A 261 0.44 -11.84 -29.99
CA LEU A 261 0.83 -11.25 -28.71
C LEU A 261 1.08 -12.36 -27.70
N ALA A 262 2.16 -12.19 -26.92
CA ALA A 262 2.54 -13.16 -25.88
C ALA A 262 1.63 -13.13 -24.65
N ALA A 263 0.86 -12.04 -24.46
CA ALA A 263 -0.02 -11.86 -23.32
C ALA A 263 -1.49 -11.72 -23.74
N ASP A 264 -2.40 -12.01 -22.83
CA ASP A 264 -3.84 -11.87 -23.00
C ASP A 264 -4.38 -10.53 -22.44
N SER A 265 -3.48 -9.60 -22.14
CA SER A 265 -3.78 -8.24 -21.71
C SER A 265 -2.68 -7.28 -22.13
N ALA A 266 -2.94 -5.97 -22.06
CA ALA A 266 -2.03 -4.90 -22.47
C ALA A 266 -2.31 -3.61 -21.68
N VAL A 267 -1.47 -2.59 -21.83
CA VAL A 267 -1.71 -1.24 -21.28
C VAL A 267 -2.39 -0.37 -22.33
N GLU A 268 -3.66 -0.04 -22.12
CA GLU A 268 -4.39 0.95 -22.93
C GLU A 268 -3.98 2.36 -22.51
N VAL A 269 -3.52 3.17 -23.45
CA VAL A 269 -3.18 4.58 -23.23
C VAL A 269 -4.46 5.40 -23.16
N LEU A 270 -4.74 5.98 -21.99
CA LEU A 270 -5.93 6.80 -21.75
C LEU A 270 -5.68 8.29 -22.02
N GLN A 271 -4.46 8.74 -21.74
CA GLN A 271 -4.06 10.14 -21.90
C GLN A 271 -2.57 10.21 -22.19
N VAL A 272 -2.16 11.16 -23.01
CA VAL A 272 -0.77 11.52 -23.26
C VAL A 272 -0.54 12.94 -22.76
N VAL A 273 0.52 13.16 -22.02
CA VAL A 273 0.88 14.47 -21.46
C VAL A 273 1.51 15.31 -22.57
N PRO A 274 0.97 16.52 -22.84
CA PRO A 274 1.54 17.44 -23.84
C PRO A 274 3.02 17.76 -23.56
N GLY A 275 3.85 17.70 -24.58
CA GLY A 275 5.30 17.90 -24.48
C GLY A 275 6.05 16.74 -23.81
N GLY A 276 5.35 15.68 -23.42
CA GLY A 276 5.95 14.50 -22.77
C GLY A 276 6.69 13.57 -23.74
N PRO A 277 7.49 12.63 -23.22
CA PRO A 277 8.19 11.65 -24.06
C PRO A 277 7.27 10.83 -24.95
N ALA A 278 6.11 10.40 -24.45
CA ALA A 278 5.13 9.63 -25.21
C ALA A 278 4.59 10.42 -26.42
N GLU A 279 4.26 11.70 -26.23
CA GLU A 279 3.78 12.54 -27.32
C GLU A 279 4.87 12.73 -28.38
N ARG A 280 6.10 13.06 -27.95
CA ARG A 280 7.24 13.22 -28.89
C ARG A 280 7.55 11.96 -29.67
N ALA A 281 7.31 10.78 -29.08
CA ALA A 281 7.45 9.48 -29.74
C ALA A 281 6.26 9.13 -30.65
N GLY A 282 5.19 9.93 -30.65
CA GLY A 282 4.01 9.71 -31.49
C GLY A 282 2.98 8.72 -30.91
N LEU A 283 3.03 8.43 -29.59
CA LEU A 283 1.96 7.70 -28.92
C LEU A 283 0.67 8.52 -28.92
N ARG A 284 -0.46 7.83 -28.94
CA ARG A 284 -1.80 8.44 -28.97
C ARG A 284 -2.71 7.76 -27.97
N THR A 285 -3.70 8.48 -27.49
CA THR A 285 -4.82 7.91 -26.75
C THR A 285 -5.47 6.79 -27.58
N GLY A 286 -5.75 5.66 -26.92
CA GLY A 286 -6.29 4.46 -27.57
C GLY A 286 -5.23 3.48 -28.08
N ASP A 287 -3.93 3.80 -28.03
CA ASP A 287 -2.86 2.84 -28.28
C ASP A 287 -2.82 1.80 -27.17
N TRP A 288 -2.41 0.58 -27.50
CA TRP A 288 -2.22 -0.49 -26.54
C TRP A 288 -0.76 -0.91 -26.51
N ILE A 289 -0.07 -0.60 -25.41
CA ILE A 289 1.33 -0.97 -25.22
C ILE A 289 1.38 -2.45 -24.86
N VAL A 290 2.10 -3.24 -25.64
CA VAL A 290 2.23 -4.70 -25.52
C VAL A 290 3.67 -5.14 -25.25
N GLY A 291 4.64 -4.22 -25.28
CA GLY A 291 6.04 -4.51 -25.00
C GLY A 291 6.91 -3.26 -24.91
N ILE A 292 8.03 -3.39 -24.19
CA ILE A 292 9.13 -2.41 -24.11
C ILE A 292 10.47 -3.14 -24.16
N GLY A 293 11.34 -2.77 -25.09
CA GLY A 293 12.53 -3.57 -25.36
C GLY A 293 12.16 -5.00 -25.74
N GLU A 294 12.78 -5.96 -25.08
CA GLU A 294 12.49 -7.39 -25.21
C GLU A 294 11.41 -7.87 -24.21
N THR A 295 10.92 -6.99 -23.32
CA THR A 295 10.00 -7.36 -22.27
C THR A 295 8.56 -7.23 -22.75
N ALA A 296 7.77 -8.32 -22.67
CA ALA A 296 6.34 -8.28 -22.91
C ALA A 296 5.65 -7.51 -21.78
N VAL A 297 4.66 -6.68 -22.13
CA VAL A 297 3.88 -5.87 -21.21
C VAL A 297 2.44 -6.38 -21.22
N ALA A 298 2.05 -7.10 -20.19
CA ALA A 298 0.69 -7.55 -19.98
C ALA A 298 -0.14 -6.56 -19.14
N GLY A 299 0.52 -5.61 -18.47
CA GLY A 299 -0.16 -4.64 -17.61
C GLY A 299 0.76 -3.50 -17.18
N ILE A 300 0.17 -2.59 -16.44
CA ILE A 300 0.84 -1.38 -15.96
C ILE A 300 2.06 -1.71 -15.08
N ASP A 301 1.96 -2.75 -14.26
CA ASP A 301 3.08 -3.15 -13.39
C ASP A 301 4.29 -3.61 -14.20
N ASP A 302 4.06 -4.33 -15.29
CA ASP A 302 5.16 -4.76 -16.17
C ASP A 302 5.81 -3.54 -16.84
N LEU A 303 4.99 -2.59 -17.30
CA LEU A 303 5.48 -1.34 -17.88
C LEU A 303 6.30 -0.53 -16.85
N HIS A 304 5.80 -0.38 -15.63
CA HIS A 304 6.50 0.33 -14.56
C HIS A 304 7.81 -0.36 -14.16
N ARG A 305 7.80 -1.69 -14.06
CA ARG A 305 9.00 -2.47 -13.76
C ARG A 305 10.05 -2.28 -14.85
N ALA A 306 9.66 -2.45 -16.10
CA ALA A 306 10.55 -2.27 -17.23
C ALA A 306 11.12 -0.83 -17.30
N LEU A 307 10.30 0.19 -17.04
CA LEU A 307 10.74 1.58 -16.99
C LEU A 307 11.64 1.90 -15.79
N THR A 308 11.53 1.14 -14.70
CA THR A 308 12.42 1.28 -13.54
C THR A 308 13.81 0.73 -13.84
N GLU A 309 13.89 -0.30 -14.66
CA GLU A 309 15.13 -0.92 -15.10
C GLU A 309 15.75 -0.21 -16.32
N TRP A 310 14.94 0.61 -17.03
CA TRP A 310 15.41 1.30 -18.23
C TRP A 310 16.16 2.58 -17.87
N PRO A 311 17.40 2.76 -18.36
CA PRO A 311 18.17 3.96 -18.07
C PRO A 311 17.47 5.21 -18.62
N PRO A 312 17.26 6.27 -17.79
CA PRO A 312 16.75 7.54 -18.28
C PRO A 312 17.61 8.11 -19.40
N GLY A 313 16.98 8.73 -20.39
CA GLY A 313 17.68 9.32 -21.54
C GLY A 313 18.08 8.32 -22.63
N ARG A 314 17.96 7.00 -22.39
CA ARG A 314 18.18 5.98 -23.42
C ARG A 314 16.86 5.67 -24.12
N GLU A 315 16.89 5.65 -25.45
CA GLU A 315 15.72 5.26 -26.26
C GLU A 315 15.26 3.84 -25.93
N ALA A 316 13.97 3.70 -25.65
CA ALA A 316 13.29 2.45 -25.40
C ALA A 316 12.35 2.12 -26.58
N PRO A 317 12.55 1.00 -27.29
CA PRO A 317 11.60 0.58 -28.29
C PRO A 317 10.31 0.09 -27.64
N LEU A 318 9.21 0.77 -27.89
CA LEU A 318 7.86 0.36 -27.48
C LEU A 318 7.19 -0.42 -28.61
N ALA A 319 6.70 -1.62 -28.29
CA ALA A 319 5.78 -2.35 -29.13
C ALA A 319 4.34 -1.98 -28.72
N LEU A 320 3.52 -1.58 -29.69
CA LEU A 320 2.14 -1.20 -29.44
C LEU A 320 1.21 -1.68 -30.54
N VAL A 321 -0.07 -1.68 -30.25
CA VAL A 321 -1.15 -1.93 -31.20
C VAL A 321 -1.98 -0.65 -31.32
N ARG A 322 -2.16 -0.17 -32.53
CA ARG A 322 -3.03 0.95 -32.88
C ARG A 322 -4.11 0.47 -33.87
N GLY A 323 -5.35 0.42 -33.40
CA GLY A 323 -6.41 -0.23 -34.16
C GLY A 323 -6.12 -1.73 -34.34
N GLU A 324 -5.78 -2.13 -35.58
CA GLU A 324 -5.46 -3.53 -35.92
C GLU A 324 -3.99 -3.74 -36.32
N GLU A 325 -3.17 -2.72 -36.20
CA GLU A 325 -1.78 -2.74 -36.65
C GLU A 325 -0.82 -2.79 -35.47
N ARG A 326 0.24 -3.61 -35.59
CA ARG A 326 1.38 -3.58 -34.69
C ARG A 326 2.37 -2.52 -35.14
N LEU A 327 2.75 -1.65 -34.20
CA LEU A 327 3.71 -0.58 -34.44
C LEU A 327 4.87 -0.71 -33.43
N ARG A 328 6.03 -0.16 -33.83
CA ARG A 328 7.16 0.07 -32.94
C ARG A 328 7.50 1.54 -32.94
N LEU A 329 7.61 2.14 -31.76
CA LEU A 329 7.99 3.54 -31.58
C LEU A 329 9.21 3.59 -30.66
N GLY A 330 10.20 4.42 -30.99
CA GLY A 330 11.29 4.75 -30.09
C GLY A 330 10.84 5.86 -29.14
N VAL A 331 10.83 5.61 -27.84
CA VAL A 331 10.56 6.62 -26.83
C VAL A 331 11.79 6.81 -25.95
N VAL A 332 12.13 8.06 -25.62
CA VAL A 332 13.20 8.37 -24.68
C VAL A 332 12.54 8.75 -23.34
N PRO A 333 12.50 7.81 -22.36
CA PRO A 333 11.93 8.11 -21.06
C PRO A 333 12.70 9.26 -20.39
N ALA A 334 11.96 10.17 -19.77
CA ALA A 334 12.53 11.23 -18.91
C ALA A 334 12.54 10.79 -17.45
N ASP A 335 13.23 11.54 -16.59
CA ASP A 335 13.03 11.41 -15.15
C ASP A 335 11.59 11.81 -14.80
N ALA A 336 10.96 11.03 -13.92
CA ALA A 336 9.61 11.36 -13.46
C ALA A 336 9.61 12.75 -12.77
N PRO A 337 8.64 13.64 -13.09
CA PRO A 337 8.53 14.93 -12.44
C PRO A 337 8.44 14.75 -10.92
N ARG A 338 9.20 15.57 -10.15
CA ARG A 338 9.08 15.56 -8.68
C ARG A 338 7.68 16.01 -8.28
N ALA A 339 7.03 15.30 -7.39
CA ALA A 339 5.79 15.74 -6.77
C ALA A 339 6.05 17.08 -6.02
N GLY A 340 5.34 18.13 -6.37
CA GLY A 340 5.46 19.43 -5.71
C GLY A 340 5.77 20.63 -6.61
N ARG A 341 5.95 20.43 -7.91
CA ARG A 341 6.11 21.54 -8.89
C ARG A 341 5.09 21.48 -10.02
N GLU A 342 3.83 21.28 -9.69
CA GLU A 342 2.73 21.67 -10.58
C GLU A 342 2.46 23.16 -10.32
N GLY A 343 3.05 24.06 -11.14
CA GLY A 343 2.83 25.49 -11.03
C GLY A 343 3.81 26.38 -11.78
N GLU A 344 4.97 25.88 -12.19
CA GLU A 344 5.86 26.68 -13.06
C GLU A 344 5.81 26.13 -14.49
N ALA A 345 4.89 26.69 -15.26
CA ALA A 345 5.03 26.69 -16.73
C ALA A 345 6.38 27.33 -17.07
N PRO A 346 7.18 26.77 -18.02
CA PRO A 346 8.42 27.40 -18.41
C PRO A 346 8.10 28.82 -18.92
N ALA A 347 8.69 29.82 -18.28
CA ALA A 347 8.63 31.20 -18.72
C ALA A 347 9.01 31.21 -20.21
N ARG A 348 8.11 31.69 -21.06
CA ARG A 348 8.40 31.98 -22.46
C ARG A 348 9.61 32.89 -22.48
N ALA A 349 10.73 32.43 -23.02
CA ALA A 349 11.83 33.27 -23.42
C ALA A 349 11.26 34.27 -24.43
N GLY A 350 11.08 35.49 -23.99
CA GLY A 350 10.75 36.63 -24.82
C GLY A 350 11.96 37.02 -25.63
N THR A 351 11.73 37.26 -26.85
CA THR A 351 12.56 37.86 -27.93
C THR A 351 13.60 38.84 -27.48
#